data_0fc83000a40b219386421c5d838477ae
#
_entry.id   0fc83000a40b219386421c5d838477ae
#
_cell.length_a   1.000
_cell.length_b   1.000
_cell.length_c   1.000
_cell.angle_alpha   90.00
_cell.angle_beta   90.00
_cell.angle_gamma   90.00
#
_symmetry.space_group_name_H-M   'P 1'
#
loop_
_entity.id
_entity.type
_entity.pdbx_description
1 polymer ?
#
loop_
_entity_poly.entity_id
_entity_poly.type
_entity_poly.pdbx_seq_one_letter_code
_entity_poly.pdbx_strand_id
1 'polypeptide(L)'
;QFILFVTGLVLIRKVSNNQFFSSELAWLSLYLFFFVIISKSIIYFGIKYLRSQGVNNRNVMFLEENASTEVLKNILKERKDYGYKIFEYKQSLLPQVLTLFWKEKGIHTIFIPTQNSIDKKTEEQIFRLAEENKVNVTMVPSISQNEFFLYDLDYIKTQPVLKQSKYPLDYFSSFILKRIFDIFFSVFILLFICSWMFPMIAIFIKLSSKGPVFFIQKRYGFHERVFSCLKFRTMVVNDYSTTKTTEKNDKRITKIGKILRKTSLDELPQFINVLKGEMSVVGPRPHMISVDDHYKQKIGRYSLRSLVNPGITGLAQVNGLRGDDGNVEVQMNKRVLADAFYVRNWSFVLDLVIILKTVLLLITGDKKAG
;
A
#
# COMPACT_ATOMS: atom_id res chain seq x y z
N GLN A 1 1.90 -23.05 2.54
CA GLN A 1 2.09 -24.48 2.23
C GLN A 1 3.56 -24.90 2.34
N PHE A 2 4.52 -24.17 1.74
CA PHE A 2 5.96 -24.50 1.84
C PHE A 2 6.49 -24.43 3.27
N ILE A 3 6.11 -23.39 4.04
CA ILE A 3 6.47 -23.26 5.46
C ILE A 3 5.93 -24.45 6.26
N LEU A 4 4.68 -24.86 6.02
CA LEU A 4 4.09 -26.05 6.65
C LEU A 4 4.82 -27.33 6.28
N PHE A 5 5.26 -27.46 5.03
CA PHE A 5 6.09 -28.58 4.58
C PHE A 5 7.44 -28.63 5.28
N VAL A 6 8.17 -27.49 5.33
CA VAL A 6 9.45 -27.38 6.03
C VAL A 6 9.28 -27.62 7.54
N THR A 7 8.23 -27.07 8.15
CA THR A 7 7.91 -27.31 9.58
C THR A 7 7.60 -28.78 9.83
N GLY A 8 6.87 -29.44 8.93
CA GLY A 8 6.61 -30.87 8.98
C GLY A 8 7.90 -31.70 8.92
N LEU A 9 8.82 -31.36 8.02
CA LEU A 9 10.13 -32.03 7.94
C LEU A 9 10.98 -31.85 9.21
N VAL A 10 10.97 -30.64 9.80
CA VAL A 10 11.67 -30.35 11.07
C VAL A 10 11.06 -31.13 12.24
N LEU A 11 9.72 -31.26 12.28
CA LEU A 11 9.02 -32.07 13.30
C LEU A 11 9.32 -33.55 13.14
N ILE A 12 9.31 -34.09 11.92
CA ILE A 12 9.68 -35.48 11.63
C ILE A 12 11.12 -35.77 12.06
N ARG A 13 12.05 -34.83 11.83
CA ARG A 13 13.42 -34.90 12.34
C ARG A 13 13.47 -35.06 13.86
N LYS A 14 12.69 -34.26 14.57
CA LYS A 14 12.66 -34.24 16.04
C LYS A 14 12.12 -35.55 16.63
N VAL A 15 11.17 -36.19 15.92
CA VAL A 15 10.53 -37.45 16.33
C VAL A 15 11.37 -38.68 15.96
N SER A 16 12.09 -38.64 14.83
CA SER A 16 12.78 -39.81 14.25
C SER A 16 14.15 -40.12 14.85
N ASN A 17 14.74 -39.23 15.64
CA ASN A 17 16.05 -39.38 16.27
C ASN A 17 17.21 -39.87 15.35
N ASN A 18 17.03 -39.75 14.03
CA ASN A 18 17.93 -40.27 13.02
C ASN A 18 18.91 -39.20 12.51
N GLN A 19 20.20 -39.48 12.50
CA GLN A 19 21.28 -38.60 11.99
C GLN A 19 21.19 -38.32 10.48
N PHE A 20 20.31 -39.03 9.74
CA PHE A 20 20.11 -38.85 8.30
C PHE A 20 19.47 -37.47 7.89
N PHE A 21 19.03 -36.71 8.85
CA PHE A 21 18.47 -35.37 8.62
C PHE A 21 19.51 -34.26 8.81
N SER A 22 20.69 -34.44 8.23
CA SER A 22 21.79 -33.49 8.26
C SER A 22 21.61 -32.30 7.28
N SER A 23 22.67 -31.55 7.09
CA SER A 23 22.79 -30.42 6.16
C SER A 23 22.21 -30.66 4.75
N GLU A 24 22.22 -31.89 4.26
CA GLU A 24 21.72 -32.27 2.93
C GLU A 24 20.23 -32.03 2.74
N LEU A 25 19.41 -32.31 3.76
CA LEU A 25 18.00 -32.08 3.68
C LEU A 25 17.64 -30.58 3.75
N ALA A 26 18.45 -29.81 4.46
CA ALA A 26 18.31 -28.35 4.46
C ALA A 26 18.63 -27.77 3.08
N TRP A 27 19.68 -28.26 2.43
CA TRP A 27 20.03 -27.89 1.05
C TRP A 27 18.97 -28.34 0.04
N LEU A 28 18.46 -29.56 0.17
CA LEU A 28 17.38 -30.06 -0.68
C LEU A 28 16.12 -29.20 -0.56
N SER A 29 15.71 -28.83 0.67
CA SER A 29 14.57 -27.96 0.89
C SER A 29 14.78 -26.55 0.29
N LEU A 30 16.00 -26.04 0.36
CA LEU A 30 16.38 -24.77 -0.25
C LEU A 30 16.32 -24.85 -1.80
N TYR A 31 16.86 -25.92 -2.39
CA TYR A 31 16.76 -26.13 -3.84
C TYR A 31 15.33 -26.28 -4.31
N LEU A 32 14.50 -27.04 -3.60
CA LEU A 32 13.08 -27.17 -3.90
C LEU A 32 12.35 -25.82 -3.80
N PHE A 33 12.68 -25.01 -2.80
CA PHE A 33 12.12 -23.67 -2.67
C PHE A 33 12.44 -22.78 -3.88
N PHE A 34 13.70 -22.69 -4.26
CA PHE A 34 14.10 -21.92 -5.43
C PHE A 34 13.52 -22.49 -6.73
N PHE A 35 13.49 -23.83 -6.87
CA PHE A 35 12.89 -24.48 -8.02
C PHE A 35 11.38 -24.11 -8.16
N VAL A 36 10.62 -24.16 -7.07
CA VAL A 36 9.20 -23.79 -7.07
C VAL A 36 9.01 -22.30 -7.39
N ILE A 37 9.85 -21.42 -6.84
CA ILE A 37 9.77 -19.99 -7.15
C ILE A 37 10.10 -19.74 -8.62
N ILE A 38 11.19 -20.30 -9.12
CA ILE A 38 11.64 -20.12 -10.50
C ILE A 38 10.60 -20.69 -11.48
N SER A 39 10.10 -21.91 -11.24
CA SER A 39 9.10 -22.52 -12.11
C SER A 39 7.79 -21.74 -12.14
N LYS A 40 7.30 -21.30 -10.97
CA LYS A 40 6.11 -20.44 -10.90
C LYS A 40 6.32 -19.10 -11.61
N SER A 41 7.50 -18.50 -11.46
CA SER A 41 7.85 -17.25 -12.13
C SER A 41 7.91 -17.43 -13.63
N ILE A 42 8.53 -18.50 -14.14
CA ILE A 42 8.59 -18.82 -15.57
C ILE A 42 7.16 -19.01 -16.13
N ILE A 43 6.34 -19.80 -15.43
CA ILE A 43 4.94 -20.01 -15.86
C ILE A 43 4.17 -18.69 -15.85
N TYR A 44 4.28 -17.89 -14.79
CA TYR A 44 3.59 -16.62 -14.67
C TYR A 44 3.96 -15.64 -15.78
N PHE A 45 5.27 -15.41 -15.98
CA PHE A 45 5.74 -14.52 -17.04
C PHE A 45 5.50 -15.10 -18.44
N GLY A 46 5.61 -16.42 -18.60
CA GLY A 46 5.29 -17.12 -19.85
C GLY A 46 3.83 -16.93 -20.25
N ILE A 47 2.89 -17.13 -19.31
CA ILE A 47 1.46 -16.88 -19.58
C ILE A 47 1.20 -15.42 -19.93
N LYS A 48 1.81 -14.48 -19.21
CA LYS A 48 1.69 -13.04 -19.51
C LYS A 48 2.20 -12.71 -20.91
N TYR A 49 3.34 -13.25 -21.28
CA TYR A 49 3.91 -13.07 -22.61
C TYR A 49 3.00 -13.65 -23.70
N LEU A 50 2.53 -14.88 -23.55
CA LEU A 50 1.59 -15.51 -24.48
C LEU A 50 0.31 -14.69 -24.64
N ARG A 51 -0.25 -14.19 -23.55
CA ARG A 51 -1.43 -13.32 -23.59
C ARG A 51 -1.16 -12.01 -24.32
N SER A 52 0.00 -11.40 -24.12
CA SER A 52 0.37 -10.18 -24.85
C SER A 52 0.48 -10.40 -26.35
N GLN A 53 0.79 -11.63 -26.79
CA GLN A 53 0.79 -12.06 -28.21
C GLN A 53 -0.59 -12.49 -28.73
N GLY A 54 -1.64 -12.38 -27.89
CA GLY A 54 -3.01 -12.73 -28.29
C GLY A 54 -3.38 -14.21 -28.09
N VAL A 55 -2.48 -15.01 -27.51
CA VAL A 55 -2.74 -16.43 -27.24
C VAL A 55 -3.42 -16.57 -25.88
N ASN A 56 -4.42 -17.46 -25.76
CA ASN A 56 -5.18 -17.71 -24.54
C ASN A 56 -5.90 -16.47 -23.97
N ASN A 57 -6.48 -15.67 -24.88
CA ASN A 57 -7.28 -14.51 -24.48
C ASN A 57 -8.72 -14.91 -24.21
N ARG A 58 -9.32 -14.21 -23.24
CA ARG A 58 -10.75 -14.31 -22.92
C ARG A 58 -11.51 -13.25 -23.70
N ASN A 59 -12.50 -13.63 -24.46
CA ASN A 59 -13.35 -12.71 -25.19
C ASN A 59 -14.35 -12.08 -24.23
N VAL A 60 -14.39 -10.76 -24.23
CA VAL A 60 -15.24 -9.99 -23.31
C VAL A 60 -16.04 -8.95 -24.08
N MET A 61 -17.21 -8.61 -23.57
CA MET A 61 -18.03 -7.53 -24.10
C MET A 61 -18.50 -6.60 -22.98
N PHE A 62 -18.74 -5.37 -23.32
CA PHE A 62 -19.40 -4.38 -22.48
C PHE A 62 -20.83 -4.21 -22.96
N LEU A 63 -21.78 -4.38 -22.05
CA LEU A 63 -23.21 -4.30 -22.40
C LEU A 63 -23.68 -2.86 -22.54
N GLU A 64 -23.12 -1.97 -21.70
CA GLU A 64 -23.37 -0.54 -21.71
C GLU A 64 -22.08 0.22 -21.42
N GLU A 65 -21.89 1.35 -22.09
CA GLU A 65 -20.72 2.22 -21.92
C GLU A 65 -21.07 3.41 -21.00
N ASN A 66 -20.34 3.53 -19.91
CA ASN A 66 -20.35 4.69 -19.04
C ASN A 66 -18.90 5.04 -18.63
N ALA A 67 -18.70 6.11 -17.88
CA ALA A 67 -17.38 6.57 -17.47
C ALA A 67 -16.53 5.46 -16.78
N SER A 68 -17.14 4.60 -15.97
CA SER A 68 -16.43 3.52 -15.26
C SER A 68 -16.06 2.35 -16.19
N THR A 69 -16.96 1.96 -17.08
CA THR A 69 -16.69 0.93 -18.08
C THR A 69 -15.68 1.39 -19.12
N GLU A 70 -15.67 2.68 -19.47
CA GLU A 70 -14.69 3.26 -20.38
C GLU A 70 -13.27 3.23 -19.79
N VAL A 71 -13.12 3.59 -18.51
CA VAL A 71 -11.84 3.47 -17.78
C VAL A 71 -11.36 2.02 -17.81
N LEU A 72 -12.24 1.05 -17.48
CA LEU A 72 -11.89 -0.37 -17.51
C LEU A 72 -11.51 -0.82 -18.93
N LYS A 73 -12.27 -0.41 -19.95
CA LYS A 73 -11.99 -0.71 -21.36
C LYS A 73 -10.61 -0.21 -21.80
N ASN A 74 -10.22 1.00 -21.38
CA ASN A 74 -8.91 1.57 -21.66
C ASN A 74 -7.78 0.79 -20.94
N ILE A 75 -7.95 0.45 -19.68
CA ILE A 75 -7.00 -0.40 -18.93
C ILE A 75 -6.80 -1.75 -19.63
N LEU A 76 -7.88 -2.41 -20.07
CA LEU A 76 -7.78 -3.70 -20.73
C LEU A 76 -7.14 -3.61 -22.14
N LYS A 77 -7.30 -2.48 -22.84
CA LYS A 77 -6.61 -2.22 -24.13
C LYS A 77 -5.12 -1.99 -23.95
N GLU A 78 -4.73 -1.24 -22.94
CA GLU A 78 -3.32 -0.96 -22.61
C GLU A 78 -2.59 -2.21 -22.07
N ARG A 79 -3.25 -2.98 -21.23
CA ARG A 79 -2.69 -4.15 -20.54
C ARG A 79 -3.04 -5.45 -21.26
N LYS A 80 -2.49 -5.64 -22.46
CA LYS A 80 -2.67 -6.87 -23.27
C LYS A 80 -2.26 -8.14 -22.50
N ASP A 81 -1.35 -8.02 -21.54
CA ASP A 81 -0.89 -9.11 -20.69
C ASP A 81 -1.99 -9.68 -19.75
N TYR A 82 -3.10 -8.97 -19.58
CA TYR A 82 -4.27 -9.51 -18.86
C TYR A 82 -5.03 -10.55 -19.67
N GLY A 83 -4.83 -10.59 -20.99
CA GLY A 83 -5.41 -11.60 -21.88
C GLY A 83 -6.91 -11.41 -22.10
N TYR A 84 -7.35 -10.18 -22.31
CA TYR A 84 -8.72 -9.87 -22.67
C TYR A 84 -8.79 -9.35 -24.10
N LYS A 85 -9.73 -9.90 -24.88
CA LYS A 85 -10.09 -9.41 -26.21
C LYS A 85 -11.48 -8.80 -26.14
N ILE A 86 -11.58 -7.51 -26.41
CA ILE A 86 -12.82 -6.74 -26.29
C ILE A 86 -13.59 -6.80 -27.59
N PHE A 87 -14.87 -7.15 -27.48
CA PHE A 87 -15.83 -7.10 -28.58
C PHE A 87 -16.87 -6.01 -28.28
N GLU A 88 -17.08 -5.13 -29.25
CA GLU A 88 -18.12 -4.09 -29.13
C GLU A 88 -19.48 -4.69 -29.52
N TYR A 89 -20.50 -4.38 -28.72
CA TYR A 89 -21.86 -4.79 -28.94
C TYR A 89 -22.74 -3.56 -29.11
N LYS A 90 -23.37 -3.43 -30.27
CA LYS A 90 -24.24 -2.30 -30.62
C LYS A 90 -25.62 -2.75 -31.12
N GLN A 91 -25.96 -4.01 -30.84
CA GLN A 91 -27.23 -4.60 -31.31
C GLN A 91 -28.30 -4.57 -30.23
N SER A 92 -29.48 -5.07 -30.54
CA SER A 92 -30.60 -5.15 -29.61
C SER A 92 -30.33 -6.13 -28.46
N LEU A 93 -30.78 -5.78 -27.24
CA LEU A 93 -30.70 -6.62 -26.04
C LEU A 93 -31.68 -7.79 -26.06
N LEU A 94 -32.29 -8.12 -27.23
CA LEU A 94 -33.17 -9.28 -27.36
C LEU A 94 -32.40 -10.58 -27.05
N PRO A 95 -32.97 -11.50 -26.25
CA PRO A 95 -32.32 -12.75 -25.82
C PRO A 95 -31.71 -13.56 -26.96
N GLN A 96 -32.42 -13.70 -28.07
CA GLN A 96 -31.97 -14.49 -29.21
C GLN A 96 -30.74 -13.89 -29.89
N VAL A 97 -30.73 -12.56 -30.07
CA VAL A 97 -29.61 -11.84 -30.73
C VAL A 97 -28.36 -11.88 -29.81
N LEU A 98 -28.57 -11.71 -28.53
CA LEU A 98 -27.50 -11.72 -27.55
C LEU A 98 -26.81 -13.08 -27.45
N THR A 99 -27.59 -14.15 -27.35
CA THR A 99 -27.04 -15.51 -27.26
C THR A 99 -26.36 -15.97 -28.57
N LEU A 100 -26.85 -15.56 -29.71
CA LEU A 100 -26.17 -15.79 -30.98
C LEU A 100 -24.81 -15.10 -31.05
N PHE A 101 -24.74 -13.82 -30.66
CA PHE A 101 -23.49 -13.08 -30.60
C PHE A 101 -22.48 -13.71 -29.65
N TRP A 102 -22.92 -14.15 -28.43
CA TRP A 102 -22.05 -14.82 -27.50
C TRP A 102 -21.43 -16.09 -28.03
N LYS A 103 -22.25 -16.90 -28.71
CA LYS A 103 -21.78 -18.16 -29.36
C LYS A 103 -20.85 -17.87 -30.51
N GLU A 104 -21.21 -16.93 -31.40
CA GLU A 104 -20.40 -16.61 -32.57
C GLU A 104 -19.03 -16.04 -32.21
N LYS A 105 -18.96 -15.14 -31.22
CA LYS A 105 -17.71 -14.51 -30.79
C LYS A 105 -17.03 -15.24 -29.64
N GLY A 106 -17.62 -16.31 -29.12
CA GLY A 106 -17.10 -17.06 -27.99
C GLY A 106 -16.89 -16.17 -26.74
N ILE A 107 -17.92 -15.38 -26.40
CA ILE A 107 -17.84 -14.45 -25.26
C ILE A 107 -17.76 -15.23 -23.96
N HIS A 108 -16.76 -14.95 -23.13
CA HIS A 108 -16.57 -15.57 -21.82
C HIS A 108 -17.07 -14.70 -20.68
N THR A 109 -17.04 -13.38 -20.83
CA THR A 109 -17.41 -12.45 -19.76
C THR A 109 -18.10 -11.22 -20.31
N ILE A 110 -19.15 -10.79 -19.62
CA ILE A 110 -19.89 -9.56 -19.91
C ILE A 110 -19.65 -8.61 -18.75
N PHE A 111 -19.30 -7.37 -19.09
CA PHE A 111 -19.19 -6.28 -18.13
C PHE A 111 -20.44 -5.41 -18.19
N ILE A 112 -21.12 -5.25 -17.05
CA ILE A 112 -22.33 -4.44 -16.89
C ILE A 112 -22.06 -3.39 -15.82
N PRO A 113 -22.27 -2.08 -16.08
CA PRO A 113 -22.16 -1.08 -15.03
C PRO A 113 -23.25 -1.26 -13.98
N THR A 114 -22.96 -1.02 -12.71
CA THR A 114 -23.95 -1.11 -11.62
C THR A 114 -25.05 -0.04 -11.75
N GLN A 115 -24.72 1.10 -12.32
CA GLN A 115 -25.67 2.11 -12.76
C GLN A 115 -25.79 2.02 -14.26
N ASN A 116 -26.81 1.34 -14.76
CA ASN A 116 -27.10 1.14 -16.17
C ASN A 116 -28.52 1.64 -16.49
N SER A 117 -28.79 1.83 -17.78
CA SER A 117 -30.09 2.27 -18.28
C SER A 117 -31.04 1.10 -18.57
N ILE A 118 -30.59 -0.14 -18.34
CA ILE A 118 -31.34 -1.36 -18.64
C ILE A 118 -32.42 -1.54 -17.58
N ASP A 119 -33.63 -1.83 -18.00
CA ASP A 119 -34.71 -2.15 -17.06
C ASP A 119 -34.43 -3.44 -16.29
N LYS A 120 -34.84 -3.52 -15.04
CA LYS A 120 -34.56 -4.66 -14.13
C LYS A 120 -35.01 -6.00 -14.69
N LYS A 121 -36.11 -6.03 -15.43
CA LYS A 121 -36.62 -7.27 -16.02
C LYS A 121 -35.70 -7.78 -17.12
N THR A 122 -35.20 -6.91 -17.97
CA THR A 122 -34.22 -7.25 -19.02
C THR A 122 -32.89 -7.64 -18.40
N GLU A 123 -32.44 -6.93 -17.35
CA GLU A 123 -31.22 -7.28 -16.63
C GLU A 123 -31.30 -8.69 -16.02
N GLU A 124 -32.39 -9.03 -15.33
CA GLU A 124 -32.61 -10.39 -14.79
C GLU A 124 -32.64 -11.46 -15.89
N GLN A 125 -33.22 -11.16 -17.06
CA GLN A 125 -33.20 -12.07 -18.20
C GLN A 125 -31.79 -12.28 -18.71
N ILE A 126 -30.97 -11.22 -18.81
CA ILE A 126 -29.57 -11.32 -19.23
C ILE A 126 -28.77 -12.18 -18.24
N PHE A 127 -28.97 -12.04 -16.93
CA PHE A 127 -28.30 -12.89 -15.93
C PHE A 127 -28.65 -14.38 -16.12
N ARG A 128 -29.93 -14.71 -16.27
CA ARG A 128 -30.37 -16.11 -16.53
C ARG A 128 -29.75 -16.67 -17.81
N LEU A 129 -29.80 -15.90 -18.90
CA LEU A 129 -29.23 -16.33 -20.19
C LEU A 129 -27.71 -16.51 -20.10
N ALA A 130 -27.01 -15.65 -19.37
CA ALA A 130 -25.58 -15.77 -19.15
C ALA A 130 -25.24 -17.04 -18.38
N GLU A 131 -25.98 -17.37 -17.33
CA GLU A 131 -25.84 -18.61 -16.58
C GLU A 131 -26.07 -19.85 -17.46
N GLU A 132 -27.16 -19.89 -18.23
CA GLU A 132 -27.48 -20.98 -19.15
C GLU A 132 -26.39 -21.19 -20.22
N ASN A 133 -25.78 -20.11 -20.71
CA ASN A 133 -24.73 -20.17 -21.75
C ASN A 133 -23.31 -20.20 -21.19
N LYS A 134 -23.13 -20.33 -19.85
CA LYS A 134 -21.82 -20.34 -19.15
C LYS A 134 -20.99 -19.09 -19.42
N VAL A 135 -21.62 -17.94 -19.54
CA VAL A 135 -20.99 -16.65 -19.70
C VAL A 135 -20.95 -15.96 -18.33
N ASN A 136 -19.79 -15.52 -17.90
CA ASN A 136 -19.63 -14.83 -16.63
C ASN A 136 -20.16 -13.39 -16.72
N VAL A 137 -20.95 -12.96 -15.75
CA VAL A 137 -21.34 -11.55 -15.64
C VAL A 137 -20.51 -10.90 -14.53
N THR A 138 -19.92 -9.77 -14.86
CA THR A 138 -19.13 -8.95 -13.93
C THR A 138 -19.72 -7.56 -13.86
N MET A 139 -20.19 -7.19 -12.67
CA MET A 139 -20.70 -5.84 -12.42
C MET A 139 -19.52 -4.87 -12.26
N VAL A 140 -19.56 -3.77 -13.00
CA VAL A 140 -18.59 -2.68 -12.91
C VAL A 140 -19.21 -1.56 -12.07
N PRO A 141 -18.73 -1.33 -10.84
CA PRO A 141 -19.30 -0.29 -10.02
C PRO A 141 -19.03 1.09 -10.62
N SER A 142 -20.07 1.92 -10.65
CA SER A 142 -19.96 3.35 -10.99
C SER A 142 -19.30 4.05 -9.81
N ILE A 143 -17.97 4.00 -9.77
CA ILE A 143 -17.21 4.64 -8.71
C ILE A 143 -17.05 6.09 -9.07
N SER A 144 -17.81 6.98 -8.45
CA SER A 144 -17.35 8.35 -8.29
C SER A 144 -16.01 8.29 -7.56
N GLN A 145 -15.01 9.06 -7.97
CA GLN A 145 -13.64 9.01 -7.38
C GLN A 145 -13.62 9.14 -5.84
N ASN A 146 -14.76 9.46 -5.25
CA ASN A 146 -14.96 9.67 -3.82
C ASN A 146 -15.49 8.44 -3.05
N GLU A 147 -15.96 7.36 -3.69
CA GLU A 147 -16.63 6.24 -3.01
C GLU A 147 -15.88 4.91 -3.14
N PHE A 148 -14.61 4.88 -2.75
CA PHE A 148 -13.89 3.64 -2.54
C PHE A 148 -14.29 2.96 -1.22
N PHE A 149 -15.57 2.75 -0.98
CA PHE A 149 -15.98 1.86 0.08
C PHE A 149 -15.81 0.42 -0.43
N LEU A 150 -14.87 -0.27 0.17
CA LEU A 150 -14.84 -1.71 0.08
C LEU A 150 -15.95 -2.22 1.00
N TYR A 151 -16.93 -2.88 0.42
CA TYR A 151 -17.94 -3.60 1.16
C TYR A 151 -17.66 -5.10 1.03
N ASP A 152 -17.68 -5.79 2.14
CA ASP A 152 -17.69 -7.24 2.18
C ASP A 152 -19.15 -7.70 2.19
N LEU A 153 -19.47 -8.70 1.37
CA LEU A 153 -20.75 -9.35 1.42
C LEU A 153 -20.75 -10.28 2.64
N ASP A 154 -21.65 -10.02 3.56
CA ASP A 154 -21.89 -10.85 4.74
C ASP A 154 -23.35 -11.30 4.76
N TYR A 155 -23.69 -12.29 5.59
CA TYR A 155 -25.03 -12.81 5.70
C TYR A 155 -25.51 -12.73 7.14
N ILE A 156 -26.71 -12.16 7.33
CA ILE A 156 -27.46 -12.28 8.59
C ILE A 156 -28.55 -13.30 8.34
N LYS A 157 -28.32 -14.55 8.78
CA LYS A 157 -29.11 -15.73 8.39
C LYS A 157 -29.06 -15.95 6.87
N THR A 158 -30.18 -15.77 6.16
CA THR A 158 -30.28 -15.88 4.69
C THR A 158 -30.25 -14.53 3.98
N GLN A 159 -30.25 -13.42 4.73
CA GLN A 159 -30.26 -12.08 4.16
C GLN A 159 -28.83 -11.59 3.89
N PRO A 160 -28.45 -11.34 2.62
CA PRO A 160 -27.17 -10.73 2.32
C PRO A 160 -27.14 -9.27 2.81
N VAL A 161 -26.05 -8.90 3.44
CA VAL A 161 -25.78 -7.52 3.89
C VAL A 161 -24.41 -7.08 3.45
N LEU A 162 -24.27 -5.83 3.06
CA LEU A 162 -22.99 -5.23 2.73
C LEU A 162 -22.42 -4.57 3.99
N LYS A 163 -21.33 -5.10 4.51
CA LYS A 163 -20.59 -4.49 5.60
C LYS A 163 -19.39 -3.73 5.04
N GLN A 164 -19.04 -2.63 5.66
CA GLN A 164 -17.78 -1.95 5.32
C GLN A 164 -16.62 -2.93 5.54
N SER A 165 -15.80 -3.13 4.51
CA SER A 165 -14.60 -3.97 4.58
C SER A 165 -13.66 -3.48 5.65
N LYS A 166 -13.12 -4.39 6.42
CA LYS A 166 -12.03 -4.11 7.34
C LYS A 166 -10.76 -3.85 6.54
N TYR A 167 -9.96 -2.91 7.02
CA TYR A 167 -8.62 -2.72 6.48
C TYR A 167 -7.70 -3.89 6.89
N PRO A 168 -6.66 -4.20 6.10
CA PRO A 168 -5.77 -5.32 6.42
C PRO A 168 -5.19 -5.28 7.83
N LEU A 169 -4.89 -4.09 8.37
CA LEU A 169 -4.35 -3.91 9.71
C LEU A 169 -5.40 -3.96 10.84
N ASP A 170 -6.70 -4.01 10.51
CA ASP A 170 -7.78 -4.28 11.49
C ASP A 170 -7.85 -5.77 11.87
N TYR A 171 -7.25 -6.65 11.06
CA TYR A 171 -7.13 -8.07 11.40
C TYR A 171 -5.99 -8.27 12.40
N PHE A 172 -6.29 -8.94 13.52
CA PHE A 172 -5.35 -9.18 14.60
C PHE A 172 -4.04 -9.82 14.13
N SER A 173 -4.10 -10.79 13.24
CA SER A 173 -2.91 -11.46 12.68
C SER A 173 -1.99 -10.50 11.94
N SER A 174 -2.55 -9.61 11.12
CA SER A 174 -1.79 -8.61 10.37
C SER A 174 -1.18 -7.56 11.29
N PHE A 175 -1.97 -7.09 12.27
CA PHE A 175 -1.50 -6.14 13.29
C PHE A 175 -0.33 -6.72 14.10
N ILE A 176 -0.45 -7.96 14.59
CA ILE A 176 0.62 -8.63 15.36
C ILE A 176 1.86 -8.83 14.50
N LEU A 177 1.72 -9.33 13.26
CA LEU A 177 2.86 -9.51 12.36
C LEU A 177 3.62 -8.19 12.14
N LYS A 178 2.88 -7.12 11.85
CA LYS A 178 3.46 -5.79 11.69
C LYS A 178 4.15 -5.30 12.96
N ARG A 179 3.50 -5.45 14.10
CA ARG A 179 4.04 -4.98 15.40
C ARG A 179 5.32 -5.72 15.79
N ILE A 180 5.36 -7.03 15.60
CA ILE A 180 6.57 -7.84 15.83
C ILE A 180 7.70 -7.34 14.93
N PHE A 181 7.43 -7.17 13.64
CA PHE A 181 8.43 -6.65 12.70
C PHE A 181 8.92 -5.27 13.11
N ASP A 182 8.03 -4.33 13.43
CA ASP A 182 8.36 -2.97 13.86
C ASP A 182 9.29 -2.97 15.10
N ILE A 183 9.00 -3.83 16.07
CA ILE A 183 9.83 -3.97 17.29
C ILE A 183 11.22 -4.51 16.93
N PHE A 184 11.29 -5.66 16.24
CA PHE A 184 12.58 -6.27 15.89
C PHE A 184 13.44 -5.34 15.04
N PHE A 185 12.85 -4.72 14.01
CA PHE A 185 13.56 -3.79 13.15
C PHE A 185 14.07 -2.56 13.93
N SER A 186 13.23 -2.00 14.82
CA SER A 186 13.62 -0.84 15.62
C SER A 186 14.71 -1.17 16.64
N VAL A 187 14.62 -2.33 17.31
CA VAL A 187 15.68 -2.81 18.20
C VAL A 187 16.99 -2.99 17.46
N PHE A 188 16.95 -3.61 16.28
CA PHE A 188 18.12 -3.75 15.44
C PHE A 188 18.76 -2.40 15.09
N ILE A 189 17.98 -1.44 14.60
CA ILE A 189 18.49 -0.11 14.25
C ILE A 189 19.05 0.62 15.48
N LEU A 190 18.35 0.57 16.61
CA LEU A 190 18.78 1.26 17.84
C LEU A 190 20.07 0.66 18.41
N LEU A 191 20.23 -0.67 18.41
CA LEU A 191 21.42 -1.34 18.93
C LEU A 191 22.64 -1.21 18.01
N PHE A 192 22.46 -1.43 16.71
CA PHE A 192 23.59 -1.52 15.78
C PHE A 192 23.96 -0.21 15.10
N ILE A 193 23.01 0.70 14.93
CA ILE A 193 23.24 1.98 14.25
C ILE A 193 23.19 3.13 15.23
N CYS A 194 22.10 3.26 16.00
CA CYS A 194 21.90 4.41 16.86
C CYS A 194 22.83 4.44 18.08
N SER A 195 23.28 3.30 18.58
CA SER A 195 24.16 3.20 19.78
C SER A 195 25.42 4.07 19.67
N TRP A 196 26.05 4.11 18.52
CA TRP A 196 27.25 4.92 18.27
C TRP A 196 26.92 6.25 17.55
N MET A 197 25.89 6.27 16.70
CA MET A 197 25.52 7.50 15.99
C MET A 197 24.91 8.56 16.90
N PHE A 198 24.11 8.18 17.88
CA PHE A 198 23.46 9.14 18.79
C PHE A 198 24.46 10.00 19.56
N PRO A 199 25.47 9.42 20.25
CA PRO A 199 26.51 10.20 20.89
C PRO A 199 27.25 11.14 19.94
N MET A 200 27.61 10.64 18.76
CA MET A 200 28.32 11.44 17.75
C MET A 200 27.47 12.62 17.26
N ILE A 201 26.21 12.38 16.87
CA ILE A 201 25.30 13.45 16.42
C ILE A 201 25.04 14.44 17.59
N ALA A 202 24.89 13.97 18.83
CA ALA A 202 24.66 14.81 19.99
C ALA A 202 25.81 15.80 20.21
N ILE A 203 27.06 15.34 20.07
CA ILE A 203 28.26 16.19 20.19
C ILE A 203 28.19 17.30 19.11
N PHE A 204 27.97 16.94 17.83
CA PHE A 204 27.89 17.92 16.75
C PHE A 204 26.77 18.95 16.94
N ILE A 205 25.60 18.51 17.42
CA ILE A 205 24.48 19.43 17.71
C ILE A 205 24.87 20.41 18.82
N LYS A 206 25.50 19.93 19.91
CA LYS A 206 25.94 20.76 21.03
C LYS A 206 27.01 21.76 20.65
N LEU A 207 27.93 21.37 19.78
CA LEU A 207 28.97 22.26 19.22
C LEU A 207 28.39 23.32 18.25
N SER A 208 27.29 22.97 17.55
CA SER A 208 26.68 23.88 16.57
C SER A 208 25.81 24.97 17.18
N SER A 209 25.11 24.68 18.30
CA SER A 209 24.22 25.66 18.94
C SER A 209 23.87 25.25 20.40
N LYS A 210 23.66 26.25 21.27
CA LYS A 210 23.21 26.04 22.66
C LYS A 210 21.79 25.46 22.70
N GLY A 211 21.53 24.53 23.63
CA GLY A 211 20.20 23.97 23.89
C GLY A 211 20.16 22.43 23.91
N PRO A 212 18.97 21.79 24.00
CA PRO A 212 18.81 20.33 24.06
C PRO A 212 19.21 19.65 22.75
N VAL A 213 19.62 18.38 22.81
CA VAL A 213 19.97 17.55 21.64
C VAL A 213 18.74 17.14 20.86
N PHE A 214 17.69 16.76 21.60
CA PHE A 214 16.43 16.30 21.03
C PHE A 214 15.44 17.45 20.90
N PHE A 215 14.65 17.40 19.86
CA PHE A 215 13.48 18.21 19.61
C PHE A 215 12.25 17.33 19.72
N ILE A 216 11.26 17.78 20.49
CA ILE A 216 10.01 17.04 20.72
C ILE A 216 8.85 17.88 20.19
N GLN A 217 8.01 17.28 19.36
CA GLN A 217 6.85 17.96 18.80
C GLN A 217 5.61 17.07 18.87
N LYS A 218 4.51 17.62 19.36
CA LYS A 218 3.22 16.91 19.39
C LYS A 218 2.67 16.69 17.99
N ARG A 219 2.19 15.48 17.71
CA ARG A 219 1.60 15.08 16.45
C ARG A 219 0.45 14.12 16.67
N TYR A 220 -0.46 14.01 15.69
CA TYR A 220 -1.48 12.96 15.71
C TYR A 220 -0.89 11.62 15.29
N GLY A 221 -1.27 10.57 16.01
CA GLY A 221 -0.95 9.18 15.77
C GLY A 221 -2.20 8.36 15.45
N PHE A 222 -2.17 7.09 15.82
CA PHE A 222 -3.28 6.15 15.65
C PHE A 222 -4.57 6.69 16.29
N HIS A 223 -5.66 6.68 15.52
CA HIS A 223 -6.97 7.23 15.92
C HIS A 223 -6.85 8.66 16.47
N GLU A 224 -6.00 9.48 15.88
CA GLU A 224 -5.78 10.89 16.25
C GLU A 224 -5.30 11.10 17.69
N ARG A 225 -4.78 10.06 18.37
CA ARG A 225 -4.17 10.19 19.69
C ARG A 225 -2.88 11.01 19.58
N VAL A 226 -2.78 12.03 20.39
CA VAL A 226 -1.61 12.91 20.40
C VAL A 226 -0.42 12.18 21.01
N PHE A 227 0.71 12.19 20.34
CA PHE A 227 1.97 11.66 20.83
C PHE A 227 3.12 12.68 20.68
N SER A 228 4.23 12.44 21.38
CA SER A 228 5.43 13.26 21.35
C SER A 228 6.44 12.70 20.36
N CYS A 229 6.47 13.24 19.14
CA CYS A 229 7.40 12.82 18.09
C CYS A 229 8.81 13.31 18.40
N LEU A 230 9.77 12.37 18.47
CA LEU A 230 11.16 12.62 18.81
C LEU A 230 11.98 12.86 17.53
N LYS A 231 12.83 13.89 17.53
CA LYS A 231 13.81 14.17 16.48
C LYS A 231 15.10 14.70 17.05
N PHE A 232 16.19 14.68 16.29
CA PHE A 232 17.33 15.51 16.61
C PHE A 232 17.03 16.98 16.29
N ARG A 233 17.53 17.88 17.13
CA ARG A 233 17.41 19.31 16.88
C ARG A 233 18.28 19.73 15.68
N THR A 234 17.62 20.32 14.69
CA THR A 234 18.27 20.81 13.45
C THR A 234 18.26 22.33 13.34
N MET A 235 17.57 23.01 14.25
CA MET A 235 17.40 24.47 14.26
C MET A 235 17.94 25.06 15.58
N VAL A 236 18.27 26.34 15.54
CA VAL A 236 18.51 27.13 16.75
C VAL A 236 17.20 27.17 17.56
N VAL A 237 17.32 27.15 18.90
CA VAL A 237 16.14 27.24 19.78
C VAL A 237 15.41 28.55 19.51
N ASN A 238 14.10 28.44 19.23
CA ASN A 238 13.22 29.57 18.93
C ASN A 238 11.78 29.26 19.34
N ASP A 239 10.99 30.27 19.60
CA ASP A 239 9.61 30.15 20.09
C ASP A 239 8.61 29.74 19.00
N TYR A 240 9.00 29.80 17.71
CA TYR A 240 8.14 29.49 16.57
C TYR A 240 8.29 28.06 16.07
N SER A 241 9.05 27.23 16.76
CA SER A 241 9.38 25.86 16.31
C SER A 241 8.18 24.91 16.22
N THR A 242 7.10 25.22 16.93
CA THR A 242 5.86 24.42 16.96
C THR A 242 4.73 24.98 16.09
N THR A 243 4.83 26.24 15.69
CA THR A 243 3.76 26.96 14.97
C THR A 243 4.08 27.25 13.52
N LYS A 244 5.34 27.49 13.18
CA LYS A 244 5.75 27.85 11.82
C LYS A 244 6.40 26.68 11.10
N THR A 245 5.87 26.32 9.94
CA THR A 245 6.50 25.34 9.03
C THR A 245 7.86 25.82 8.56
N THR A 246 8.72 24.87 8.15
CA THR A 246 10.06 25.19 7.61
C THR A 246 9.93 25.71 6.19
N GLU A 247 10.59 26.84 5.89
CA GLU A 247 10.65 27.42 4.56
C GLU A 247 11.95 27.02 3.83
N LYS A 248 11.99 27.20 2.52
CA LYS A 248 13.21 26.98 1.73
C LYS A 248 14.27 27.99 2.14
N ASN A 249 15.47 27.51 2.49
CA ASN A 249 16.59 28.34 3.02
C ASN A 249 16.28 29.01 4.39
N ASP A 250 15.53 28.37 5.25
CA ASP A 250 15.20 28.87 6.58
C ASP A 250 16.47 29.16 7.42
N LYS A 251 16.65 30.41 7.79
CA LYS A 251 17.81 30.88 8.57
C LYS A 251 17.93 30.26 9.97
N ARG A 252 16.89 29.66 10.47
CA ARG A 252 16.87 28.95 11.77
C ARG A 252 17.66 27.64 11.71
N ILE A 253 17.89 27.05 10.51
CA ILE A 253 18.56 25.77 10.34
C ILE A 253 20.05 25.93 10.55
N THR A 254 20.63 25.14 11.47
CA THR A 254 22.09 25.12 11.69
C THR A 254 22.82 24.40 10.55
N LYS A 255 24.14 24.63 10.40
CA LYS A 255 24.95 23.95 9.37
C LYS A 255 24.84 22.41 9.51
N ILE A 256 24.96 21.90 10.74
CA ILE A 256 24.78 20.48 11.04
C ILE A 256 23.33 20.03 10.79
N GLY A 257 22.35 20.86 11.19
CA GLY A 257 20.94 20.61 10.92
C GLY A 257 20.62 20.43 9.45
N LYS A 258 21.28 21.17 8.56
CA LYS A 258 21.13 21.01 7.11
C LYS A 258 21.59 19.63 6.62
N ILE A 259 22.72 19.15 7.16
CA ILE A 259 23.23 17.81 6.84
C ILE A 259 22.27 16.74 7.36
N LEU A 260 21.85 16.84 8.62
CA LEU A 260 20.95 15.86 9.25
C LEU A 260 19.61 15.74 8.48
N ARG A 261 19.02 16.87 8.05
CA ARG A 261 17.78 16.88 7.26
C ARG A 261 17.97 16.29 5.86
N LYS A 262 19.06 16.64 5.19
CA LYS A 262 19.37 16.10 3.85
C LYS A 262 19.55 14.59 3.87
N THR A 263 20.10 14.05 4.96
CA THR A 263 20.32 12.60 5.15
C THR A 263 19.19 11.92 5.92
N SER A 264 18.16 12.65 6.34
CA SER A 264 17.07 12.17 7.21
C SER A 264 17.54 11.56 8.54
N LEU A 265 18.78 11.80 8.96
CA LEU A 265 19.33 11.34 10.22
C LEU A 265 18.69 12.02 11.44
N ASP A 266 18.07 13.18 11.24
CA ASP A 266 17.30 13.86 12.29
C ASP A 266 16.08 13.06 12.75
N GLU A 267 15.62 12.11 11.98
CA GLU A 267 14.44 11.28 12.28
C GLU A 267 14.77 9.96 13.00
N LEU A 268 16.06 9.59 13.15
CA LEU A 268 16.47 8.37 13.84
C LEU A 268 15.89 8.20 15.27
N PRO A 269 15.71 9.26 16.10
CA PRO A 269 15.09 9.11 17.41
C PRO A 269 13.64 8.59 17.36
N GLN A 270 12.95 8.66 16.22
CA GLN A 270 11.59 8.15 16.06
C GLN A 270 11.51 6.62 16.23
N PHE A 271 12.61 5.87 16.07
CA PHE A 271 12.62 4.44 16.41
C PHE A 271 12.28 4.17 17.88
N ILE A 272 12.54 5.12 18.77
CA ILE A 272 12.07 5.06 20.16
C ILE A 272 10.53 5.19 20.23
N ASN A 273 9.93 6.06 19.42
CA ASN A 273 8.46 6.15 19.33
C ASN A 273 7.86 4.86 18.74
N VAL A 274 8.56 4.20 17.80
CA VAL A 274 8.12 2.88 17.30
C VAL A 274 8.11 1.84 18.41
N LEU A 275 9.15 1.76 19.23
CA LEU A 275 9.18 0.83 20.36
C LEU A 275 8.07 1.10 21.38
N LYS A 276 7.77 2.38 21.64
CA LYS A 276 6.65 2.78 22.51
C LYS A 276 5.27 2.44 21.92
N GLY A 277 5.17 2.13 20.63
CA GLY A 277 3.90 1.86 19.94
C GLY A 277 3.17 3.10 19.42
N GLU A 278 3.78 4.26 19.52
CA GLU A 278 3.25 5.54 19.05
C GLU A 278 3.41 5.71 17.54
N MET A 279 4.39 5.00 16.95
CA MET A 279 4.72 4.98 15.52
C MET A 279 4.97 3.55 15.03
N SER A 280 5.10 3.42 13.72
CA SER A 280 5.54 2.24 12.99
C SER A 280 6.77 2.60 12.13
N VAL A 281 7.53 1.60 11.69
CA VAL A 281 8.61 1.81 10.70
C VAL A 281 8.03 2.35 9.40
N VAL A 282 6.96 1.73 8.90
CA VAL A 282 6.28 2.12 7.66
C VAL A 282 4.83 2.52 7.96
N GLY A 283 4.43 3.69 7.46
CA GLY A 283 3.08 4.22 7.61
C GLY A 283 2.93 5.63 7.04
N PRO A 284 1.76 6.24 7.11
CA PRO A 284 1.55 7.64 6.76
C PRO A 284 2.44 8.57 7.58
N ARG A 285 3.06 9.55 6.93
CA ARG A 285 3.92 10.51 7.65
C ARG A 285 3.09 11.39 8.59
N PRO A 286 3.43 11.49 9.90
CA PRO A 286 2.69 12.36 10.82
C PRO A 286 3.02 13.83 10.53
N HIS A 287 2.00 14.67 10.37
CA HIS A 287 2.14 16.11 10.17
C HIS A 287 2.06 16.86 11.51
N MET A 288 2.28 18.18 11.49
CA MET A 288 1.99 19.07 12.61
C MET A 288 0.47 19.10 12.83
N ILE A 289 0.04 19.19 14.09
CA ILE A 289 -1.40 19.21 14.45
C ILE A 289 -2.14 20.30 13.65
N SER A 290 -1.57 21.50 13.56
CA SER A 290 -2.16 22.61 12.80
C SER A 290 -2.32 22.31 11.30
N VAL A 291 -1.42 21.53 10.72
CA VAL A 291 -1.49 21.10 9.31
C VAL A 291 -2.57 20.03 9.14
N ASP A 292 -2.61 19.04 10.03
CA ASP A 292 -3.63 17.99 10.01
C ASP A 292 -5.04 18.59 10.18
N ASP A 293 -5.24 19.51 11.13
CA ASP A 293 -6.53 20.16 11.37
C ASP A 293 -7.00 21.00 10.17
N HIS A 294 -6.07 21.70 9.50
CA HIS A 294 -6.36 22.47 8.31
C HIS A 294 -6.81 21.60 7.13
N TYR A 295 -6.06 20.51 6.84
CA TYR A 295 -6.37 19.67 5.68
C TYR A 295 -7.49 18.67 5.93
N LYS A 296 -7.77 18.32 7.17
CA LYS A 296 -8.92 17.49 7.55
C LYS A 296 -10.25 18.09 7.13
N GLN A 297 -10.34 19.43 7.16
CA GLN A 297 -11.54 20.16 6.72
C GLN A 297 -11.64 20.31 5.19
N LYS A 298 -10.50 20.29 4.49
CA LYS A 298 -10.42 20.56 3.05
C LYS A 298 -10.40 19.30 2.18
N ILE A 299 -9.79 18.23 2.67
CA ILE A 299 -9.59 17.02 1.87
C ILE A 299 -10.48 15.91 2.42
N GLY A 300 -11.41 15.46 1.61
CA GLY A 300 -12.23 14.31 1.93
C GLY A 300 -11.36 13.08 2.22
N ARG A 301 -11.73 12.32 3.29
CA ARG A 301 -11.02 11.10 3.71
C ARG A 301 -9.60 11.32 4.24
N TYR A 302 -9.22 12.55 4.58
CA TYR A 302 -7.94 12.84 5.22
C TYR A 302 -7.71 11.96 6.46
N SER A 303 -8.75 11.70 7.25
CA SER A 303 -8.72 10.89 8.47
C SER A 303 -8.39 9.42 8.26
N LEU A 304 -8.45 8.89 7.03
CA LEU A 304 -8.01 7.52 6.76
C LEU A 304 -6.55 7.27 7.16
N ARG A 305 -5.74 8.31 7.15
CA ARG A 305 -4.33 8.24 7.53
C ARG A 305 -4.13 7.87 9.00
N SER A 306 -5.09 8.22 9.86
CA SER A 306 -5.05 7.94 11.30
C SER A 306 -5.56 6.55 11.69
N LEU A 307 -6.05 5.76 10.73
CA LEU A 307 -6.49 4.37 10.98
C LEU A 307 -5.32 3.39 11.17
N VAL A 308 -4.10 3.83 10.94
CA VAL A 308 -2.87 3.06 11.19
C VAL A 308 -1.86 3.92 11.94
N ASN A 309 -0.87 3.29 12.57
CA ASN A 309 0.22 4.05 13.18
C ASN A 309 0.99 4.87 12.13
N PRO A 310 1.34 6.13 12.42
CA PRO A 310 2.18 6.92 11.54
C PRO A 310 3.57 6.30 11.39
N GLY A 311 4.16 6.42 10.20
CA GLY A 311 5.44 5.81 9.86
C GLY A 311 6.62 6.78 9.92
N ILE A 312 7.83 6.24 10.16
CA ILE A 312 9.11 6.94 9.91
C ILE A 312 9.25 7.15 8.39
N THR A 313 8.96 6.11 7.61
CA THR A 313 8.84 6.17 6.15
C THR A 313 7.44 5.75 5.71
N GLY A 314 7.09 6.04 4.46
CA GLY A 314 5.77 5.70 3.92
C GLY A 314 5.69 5.79 2.41
N LEU A 315 4.60 5.28 1.84
CA LEU A 315 4.40 5.18 0.40
C LEU A 315 4.46 6.55 -0.30
N ALA A 316 3.84 7.57 0.29
CA ALA A 316 3.90 8.94 -0.24
C ALA A 316 5.35 9.46 -0.29
N GLN A 317 6.14 9.18 0.76
CA GLN A 317 7.51 9.63 0.87
C GLN A 317 8.41 9.00 -0.19
N VAL A 318 8.34 7.68 -0.39
CA VAL A 318 9.19 6.95 -1.35
C VAL A 318 8.79 7.18 -2.81
N ASN A 319 7.59 7.71 -3.05
CA ASN A 319 7.14 8.13 -4.38
C ASN A 319 7.44 9.60 -4.68
N GLY A 320 8.31 10.26 -3.89
CA GLY A 320 8.74 11.63 -4.13
C GLY A 320 7.67 12.69 -3.86
N LEU A 321 6.60 12.35 -3.13
CA LEU A 321 5.55 13.28 -2.74
C LEU A 321 5.96 14.03 -1.45
N ARG A 322 7.23 14.44 -1.37
CA ARG A 322 7.80 15.29 -0.31
C ARG A 322 7.92 16.71 -0.80
N GLY A 323 7.97 17.69 0.12
CA GLY A 323 8.17 19.09 -0.21
C GLY A 323 6.90 19.79 -0.71
N ASP A 324 6.99 21.08 -0.93
CA ASP A 324 5.87 21.96 -1.33
C ASP A 324 6.12 22.55 -2.73
N ASP A 325 6.63 21.72 -3.65
CA ASP A 325 6.85 22.14 -5.03
C ASP A 325 5.51 22.33 -5.77
N GLY A 326 5.16 23.58 -6.07
CA GLY A 326 3.95 23.92 -6.81
C GLY A 326 2.71 24.12 -5.93
N ASN A 327 1.53 23.69 -6.43
CA ASN A 327 0.28 23.84 -5.68
C ASN A 327 0.24 22.89 -4.48
N VAL A 328 0.37 23.44 -3.28
CA VAL A 328 0.45 22.71 -1.99
C VAL A 328 -0.78 21.83 -1.76
N GLU A 329 -1.98 22.28 -2.17
CA GLU A 329 -3.22 21.49 -2.01
C GLU A 329 -3.23 20.27 -2.92
N VAL A 330 -2.80 20.41 -4.16
CA VAL A 330 -2.69 19.28 -5.11
C VAL A 330 -1.67 18.26 -4.62
N GLN A 331 -0.54 18.72 -4.11
CA GLN A 331 0.50 17.84 -3.54
C GLN A 331 -0.02 17.11 -2.30
N MET A 332 -0.74 17.80 -1.41
CA MET A 332 -1.33 17.18 -0.23
C MET A 332 -2.39 16.14 -0.61
N ASN A 333 -3.24 16.41 -1.59
CA ASN A 333 -4.18 15.42 -2.12
C ASN A 333 -3.48 14.14 -2.60
N LYS A 334 -2.39 14.27 -3.37
CA LYS A 334 -1.61 13.12 -3.84
C LYS A 334 -1.01 12.33 -2.67
N ARG A 335 -0.53 13.01 -1.62
CA ARG A 335 -0.05 12.34 -0.38
C ARG A 335 -1.16 11.56 0.29
N VAL A 336 -2.32 12.18 0.48
CA VAL A 336 -3.49 11.53 1.11
C VAL A 336 -3.95 10.32 0.30
N LEU A 337 -3.94 10.40 -1.04
CA LEU A 337 -4.28 9.25 -1.89
C LEU A 337 -3.26 8.11 -1.74
N ALA A 338 -1.97 8.41 -1.71
CA ALA A 338 -0.93 7.40 -1.49
C ALA A 338 -1.03 6.77 -0.09
N ASP A 339 -1.29 7.58 0.94
CA ASP A 339 -1.49 7.10 2.31
C ASP A 339 -2.77 6.26 2.43
N ALA A 340 -3.87 6.67 1.78
CA ALA A 340 -5.11 5.90 1.72
C ALA A 340 -4.91 4.57 0.98
N PHE A 341 -4.14 4.55 -0.11
CA PHE A 341 -3.77 3.32 -0.80
C PHE A 341 -3.00 2.37 0.13
N TYR A 342 -2.02 2.88 0.87
CA TYR A 342 -1.26 2.09 1.83
C TYR A 342 -2.16 1.47 2.90
N VAL A 343 -3.04 2.26 3.52
CA VAL A 343 -3.97 1.77 4.56
C VAL A 343 -4.86 0.65 4.04
N ARG A 344 -5.36 0.79 2.80
CA ARG A 344 -6.29 -0.17 2.19
C ARG A 344 -5.63 -1.44 1.67
N ASN A 345 -4.40 -1.32 1.21
CA ASN A 345 -3.71 -2.40 0.52
C ASN A 345 -2.46 -2.86 1.27
N TRP A 346 -2.41 -2.60 2.58
CA TRP A 346 -1.28 -3.02 3.38
C TRP A 346 -1.00 -4.51 3.21
N SER A 347 0.26 -4.83 3.03
CA SER A 347 0.80 -6.18 3.11
C SER A 347 2.22 -6.09 3.65
N PHE A 348 2.68 -7.16 4.26
CA PHE A 348 4.07 -7.22 4.75
C PHE A 348 5.10 -6.99 3.64
N VAL A 349 4.82 -7.50 2.44
CA VAL A 349 5.67 -7.28 1.25
C VAL A 349 5.70 -5.80 0.86
N LEU A 350 4.59 -5.09 0.95
CA LEU A 350 4.54 -3.65 0.67
C LEU A 350 5.45 -2.87 1.63
N ASP A 351 5.45 -3.22 2.92
CA ASP A 351 6.37 -2.62 3.89
C ASP A 351 7.84 -2.83 3.51
N LEU A 352 8.21 -4.05 3.15
CA LEU A 352 9.59 -4.36 2.72
C LEU A 352 9.98 -3.57 1.46
N VAL A 353 9.09 -3.45 0.48
CA VAL A 353 9.32 -2.65 -0.73
C VAL A 353 9.52 -1.16 -0.38
N ILE A 354 8.72 -0.61 0.53
CA ILE A 354 8.85 0.78 0.97
C ILE A 354 10.18 0.99 1.70
N ILE A 355 10.59 0.08 2.58
CA ILE A 355 11.87 0.15 3.28
C ILE A 355 13.03 0.10 2.28
N LEU A 356 13.03 -0.84 1.33
CA LEU A 356 14.05 -0.93 0.30
C LEU A 356 14.16 0.36 -0.54
N LYS A 357 13.01 0.89 -0.97
CA LYS A 357 12.97 2.19 -1.68
C LYS A 357 13.53 3.33 -0.82
N THR A 358 13.22 3.35 0.48
CA THR A 358 13.75 4.35 1.41
C THR A 358 15.28 4.28 1.48
N VAL A 359 15.84 3.08 1.64
CA VAL A 359 17.30 2.87 1.67
C VAL A 359 17.94 3.32 0.35
N LEU A 360 17.36 2.96 -0.79
CA LEU A 360 17.83 3.40 -2.09
C LEU A 360 17.82 4.92 -2.22
N LEU A 361 16.76 5.60 -1.79
CA LEU A 361 16.67 7.07 -1.82
C LEU A 361 17.71 7.73 -0.89
N LEU A 362 18.02 7.11 0.25
CA LEU A 362 19.09 7.62 1.13
C LEU A 362 20.49 7.50 0.50
N ILE A 363 20.75 6.46 -0.30
CA ILE A 363 22.02 6.23 -0.99
C ILE A 363 22.14 7.11 -2.23
N THR A 364 21.08 7.20 -3.05
CA THR A 364 21.09 7.96 -4.32
C THR A 364 20.91 9.46 -4.13
N GLY A 365 20.50 9.87 -2.94
CA GLY A 365 20.16 11.25 -2.62
C GLY A 365 18.76 11.63 -3.10
N ASP A 366 17.90 12.03 -2.17
CA ASP A 366 16.58 12.56 -2.52
C ASP A 366 16.72 13.99 -3.02
N LYS A 367 16.51 14.22 -4.32
CA LYS A 367 16.57 15.58 -4.94
C LYS A 367 15.54 16.55 -4.33
N LYS A 368 14.56 16.04 -3.57
CA LYS A 368 13.48 16.81 -2.92
C LYS A 368 13.57 16.84 -1.39
N ALA A 369 14.62 16.26 -0.79
CA ALA A 369 14.89 16.36 0.62
C ALA A 369 15.73 17.62 0.87
N GLY A 370 15.08 18.74 1.24
CA GLY A 370 15.79 19.98 1.53
C GLY A 370 14.87 21.04 2.08
#